data_e80895416b36bdba12aa6b0dc537b5bb
#
_entry.id   e80895416b36bdba12aa6b0dc537b5bb
#
_cell.length_a   1.000
_cell.length_b   1.000
_cell.length_c   1.000
_cell.angle_alpha   90.00
_cell.angle_beta   90.00
_cell.angle_gamma   90.00
#
_symmetry.space_group_name_H-M   'P 1'
#
loop_
_entity.id
_entity.type
_entity.pdbx_description
1 polymer ?
#
loop_
_entity_poly.entity_id
_entity_poly.type
_entity_poly.pdbx_seq_one_letter_code
_entity_poly.pdbx_strand_id
1 'polypeptide(L)'
;EVVASPNDIARLGFAVAAAVAGENIAGLDDDAKAFAQTIADTLKAAKKPLIISGTSLQDPAIMEAAAQVAQNLGNAGLTLTVPEVNSMGLAIFGGLSLEQAFAQDYDTIIVVENDLYRRLPTAQVDAAFAKAKEVIVLDHAETATVAKASIVLSAASFAEGDGTVVSQEGRA
;
A
#
# COMPACT_ATOMS: atom_id res chain seq x y z
N GLU A 1 -16.94 -11.55 7.28
CA GLU A 1 -15.81 -10.64 7.57
C GLU A 1 -14.75 -11.40 8.36
N VAL A 2 -13.48 -11.24 8.00
CA VAL A 2 -12.34 -11.82 8.71
C VAL A 2 -11.47 -10.68 9.21
N VAL A 3 -11.25 -10.64 10.52
CA VAL A 3 -10.29 -9.71 11.14
C VAL A 3 -9.04 -10.48 11.49
N ALA A 4 -7.94 -10.20 10.80
CA ALA A 4 -6.69 -10.93 10.94
C ALA A 4 -5.48 -10.00 10.67
N SER A 5 -4.29 -10.45 11.02
CA SER A 5 -3.06 -9.74 10.67
C SER A 5 -2.83 -9.73 9.14
N PRO A 6 -2.09 -8.75 8.58
CA PRO A 6 -1.77 -8.73 7.15
C PRO A 6 -1.17 -10.06 6.65
N ASN A 7 -0.28 -10.65 7.44
CA ASN A 7 0.34 -11.94 7.11
C ASN A 7 -0.68 -13.10 7.06
N ASP A 8 -1.65 -13.14 7.98
CA ASP A 8 -2.69 -14.16 7.96
C ASP A 8 -3.67 -13.96 6.81
N ILE A 9 -3.96 -12.70 6.44
CA ILE A 9 -4.76 -12.37 5.26
C ILE A 9 -4.06 -12.87 3.99
N ALA A 10 -2.76 -12.62 3.86
CA ALA A 10 -1.97 -13.13 2.73
C ALA A 10 -1.99 -14.66 2.66
N ARG A 11 -1.75 -15.33 3.80
CA ARG A 11 -1.78 -16.81 3.90
C ARG A 11 -3.15 -17.37 3.51
N LEU A 12 -4.23 -16.77 3.98
CA LEU A 12 -5.58 -17.16 3.59
C LEU A 12 -5.80 -16.95 2.08
N GLY A 13 -5.34 -15.83 1.52
CA GLY A 13 -5.43 -15.54 0.10
C GLY A 13 -4.71 -16.59 -0.77
N PHE A 14 -3.50 -16.99 -0.40
CA PHE A 14 -2.78 -18.09 -1.08
C PHE A 14 -3.51 -19.44 -0.92
N ALA A 15 -4.11 -19.70 0.24
CA ALA A 15 -4.93 -20.89 0.45
C ALA A 15 -6.15 -20.92 -0.49
N VAL A 16 -6.81 -19.77 -0.67
CA VAL A 16 -7.91 -19.64 -1.66
C VAL A 16 -7.40 -19.88 -3.07
N ALA A 17 -6.23 -19.35 -3.43
CA ALA A 17 -5.63 -19.57 -4.74
C ALA A 17 -5.34 -21.06 -5.00
N ALA A 18 -4.77 -21.77 -4.00
CA ALA A 18 -4.53 -23.21 -4.06
C ALA A 18 -5.86 -24.00 -4.21
N ALA A 19 -6.88 -23.68 -3.43
CA ALA A 19 -8.21 -24.30 -3.52
C ALA A 19 -8.88 -24.07 -4.89
N VAL A 20 -8.70 -22.88 -5.47
CA VAL A 20 -9.18 -22.58 -6.82
C VAL A 20 -8.46 -23.43 -7.84
N ALA A 21 -7.15 -23.62 -7.73
CA ALA A 21 -6.35 -24.48 -8.60
C ALA A 21 -6.60 -25.99 -8.38
N GLY A 22 -7.27 -26.38 -7.30
CA GLY A 22 -7.45 -27.78 -6.93
C GLY A 22 -6.20 -28.39 -6.26
N GLU A 23 -5.34 -27.56 -5.72
CA GLU A 23 -4.11 -27.94 -5.02
C GLU A 23 -4.34 -28.12 -3.52
N ASN A 24 -3.40 -28.79 -2.85
CA ASN A 24 -3.49 -29.01 -1.41
C ASN A 24 -3.20 -27.72 -0.64
N ILE A 25 -4.09 -27.35 0.28
CA ILE A 25 -3.92 -26.21 1.18
C ILE A 25 -2.99 -26.61 2.34
N ALA A 26 -1.79 -26.04 2.37
CA ALA A 26 -0.81 -26.28 3.42
C ALA A 26 -0.74 -25.11 4.42
N GLY A 27 -0.25 -25.38 5.63
CA GLY A 27 0.15 -24.35 6.59
C GLY A 27 -0.98 -23.59 7.30
N LEU A 28 -2.22 -24.08 7.20
CA LEU A 28 -3.40 -23.55 7.91
C LEU A 28 -4.03 -24.64 8.78
N ASP A 29 -4.79 -24.23 9.80
CA ASP A 29 -5.67 -25.13 10.55
C ASP A 29 -6.89 -25.56 9.70
N ASP A 30 -7.66 -26.51 10.20
CA ASP A 30 -8.75 -27.10 9.43
C ASP A 30 -9.92 -26.14 9.20
N ASP A 31 -10.17 -25.22 10.13
CA ASP A 31 -11.23 -24.19 9.99
C ASP A 31 -10.86 -23.19 8.90
N ALA A 32 -9.62 -22.71 8.87
CA ALA A 32 -9.13 -21.81 7.85
C ALA A 32 -9.08 -22.47 6.45
N LYS A 33 -8.73 -23.78 6.38
CA LYS A 33 -8.81 -24.56 5.13
C LYS A 33 -10.25 -24.67 4.62
N ALA A 34 -11.19 -25.02 5.50
CA ALA A 34 -12.60 -25.13 5.15
C ALA A 34 -13.16 -23.78 4.67
N PHE A 35 -12.73 -22.69 5.31
CA PHE A 35 -13.11 -21.35 4.92
C PHE A 35 -12.53 -20.97 3.55
N ALA A 36 -11.24 -21.23 3.29
CA ALA A 36 -10.62 -21.00 2.00
C ALA A 36 -11.31 -21.78 0.89
N GLN A 37 -11.68 -23.06 1.15
CA GLN A 37 -12.42 -23.88 0.21
C GLN A 37 -13.81 -23.29 -0.10
N THR A 38 -14.53 -22.82 0.91
CA THR A 38 -15.84 -22.17 0.75
C THR A 38 -15.75 -20.94 -0.14
N ILE A 39 -14.72 -20.10 0.05
CA ILE A 39 -14.47 -18.94 -0.81
C ILE A 39 -14.18 -19.38 -2.25
N ALA A 40 -13.29 -20.36 -2.43
CA ALA A 40 -12.93 -20.88 -3.74
C ALA A 40 -14.15 -21.42 -4.51
N ASP A 41 -15.00 -22.20 -3.85
CA ASP A 41 -16.21 -22.77 -4.46
C ASP A 41 -17.20 -21.67 -4.86
N THR A 42 -17.35 -20.65 -4.02
CA THR A 42 -18.20 -19.48 -4.33
C THR A 42 -17.69 -18.72 -5.55
N LEU A 43 -16.37 -18.49 -5.62
CA LEU A 43 -15.75 -17.81 -6.75
C LEU A 43 -15.86 -18.61 -8.05
N LYS A 44 -15.64 -19.93 -7.99
CA LYS A 44 -15.81 -20.83 -9.14
C LYS A 44 -17.24 -20.88 -9.67
N ALA A 45 -18.23 -20.77 -8.79
CA ALA A 45 -19.64 -20.74 -9.17
C ALA A 45 -20.09 -19.40 -9.78
N ALA A 46 -19.32 -18.32 -9.56
CA ALA A 46 -19.67 -16.99 -10.04
C ALA A 46 -19.46 -16.86 -11.56
N LYS A 47 -20.41 -16.22 -12.26
CA LYS A 47 -20.30 -15.97 -13.71
C LYS A 47 -19.20 -14.95 -14.07
N LYS A 48 -19.02 -13.93 -13.22
CA LYS A 48 -18.05 -12.84 -13.38
C LYS A 48 -17.49 -12.48 -12.01
N PRO A 49 -16.58 -13.29 -11.46
CA PRO A 49 -15.96 -12.96 -10.19
C PRO A 49 -15.05 -11.71 -10.35
N LEU A 50 -15.03 -10.88 -9.34
CA LEU A 50 -14.15 -9.72 -9.23
C LEU A 50 -13.32 -9.83 -7.96
N ILE A 51 -12.02 -9.81 -8.12
CA ILE A 51 -11.05 -9.78 -7.01
C ILE A 51 -10.58 -8.35 -6.83
N ILE A 52 -10.69 -7.85 -5.60
CA ILE A 52 -10.25 -6.49 -5.25
C ILE A 52 -9.20 -6.61 -4.16
N SER A 53 -8.06 -5.98 -4.38
CA SER A 53 -6.97 -5.88 -3.42
C SER A 53 -6.31 -4.50 -3.51
N GLY A 54 -5.26 -4.25 -2.74
CA GLY A 54 -4.58 -2.97 -2.78
C GLY A 54 -3.41 -2.86 -1.83
N THR A 55 -2.78 -1.70 -1.83
CA THR A 55 -1.54 -1.42 -1.10
C THR A 55 -1.76 -0.90 0.32
N SER A 56 -3.01 -0.81 0.81
CA SER A 56 -3.35 -0.18 2.10
C SER A 56 -2.68 -0.82 3.31
N LEU A 57 -2.41 -2.12 3.27
CA LEU A 57 -1.74 -2.87 4.34
C LEU A 57 -0.22 -2.94 4.16
N GLN A 58 0.34 -2.36 3.09
CA GLN A 58 1.77 -2.31 2.79
C GLN A 58 2.44 -3.70 2.75
N ASP A 59 1.68 -4.74 2.42
CA ASP A 59 2.16 -6.11 2.28
C ASP A 59 1.94 -6.59 0.84
N PRO A 60 3.01 -6.75 0.04
CA PRO A 60 2.89 -7.19 -1.35
C PRO A 60 2.31 -8.60 -1.47
N ALA A 61 2.48 -9.47 -0.47
CA ALA A 61 1.97 -10.84 -0.50
C ALA A 61 0.42 -10.88 -0.60
N ILE A 62 -0.28 -9.87 -0.07
CA ILE A 62 -1.74 -9.76 -0.19
C ILE A 62 -2.15 -9.52 -1.66
N MET A 63 -1.43 -8.67 -2.37
CA MET A 63 -1.69 -8.40 -3.79
C MET A 63 -1.32 -9.59 -4.67
N GLU A 64 -0.21 -10.25 -4.37
CA GLU A 64 0.23 -11.46 -5.05
C GLU A 64 -0.80 -12.58 -4.90
N ALA A 65 -1.31 -12.81 -3.69
CA ALA A 65 -2.36 -13.78 -3.43
C ALA A 65 -3.62 -13.47 -4.22
N ALA A 66 -4.07 -12.20 -4.25
CA ALA A 66 -5.23 -11.77 -5.03
C ALA A 66 -5.03 -11.99 -6.54
N ALA A 67 -3.83 -11.69 -7.04
CA ALA A 67 -3.47 -11.94 -8.45
C ALA A 67 -3.49 -13.43 -8.80
N GLN A 68 -2.95 -14.29 -7.93
CA GLN A 68 -2.99 -15.73 -8.12
C GLN A 68 -4.43 -16.29 -8.12
N VAL A 69 -5.30 -15.80 -7.21
CA VAL A 69 -6.72 -16.18 -7.23
C VAL A 69 -7.36 -15.82 -8.57
N ALA A 70 -7.16 -14.59 -9.05
CA ALA A 70 -7.72 -14.14 -10.31
C ALA A 70 -7.19 -14.94 -11.51
N GLN A 71 -5.88 -15.22 -11.51
CA GLN A 71 -5.22 -16.02 -12.55
C GLN A 71 -5.75 -17.45 -12.58
N ASN A 72 -5.88 -18.11 -11.42
CA ASN A 72 -6.35 -19.48 -11.32
C ASN A 72 -7.83 -19.63 -11.70
N LEU A 73 -8.64 -18.59 -11.49
CA LEU A 73 -10.04 -18.56 -11.96
C LEU A 73 -10.15 -18.41 -13.49
N GLY A 74 -9.23 -17.69 -14.12
CA GLY A 74 -9.18 -17.49 -15.57
C GLY A 74 -10.23 -16.55 -16.15
N ASN A 75 -11.37 -16.36 -15.48
CA ASN A 75 -12.47 -15.48 -15.89
C ASN A 75 -12.74 -14.33 -14.90
N ALA A 76 -11.88 -14.15 -13.93
CA ALA A 76 -12.02 -13.11 -12.91
C ALA A 76 -11.45 -11.77 -13.38
N GLY A 77 -12.14 -10.68 -13.04
CA GLY A 77 -11.55 -9.35 -13.02
C GLY A 77 -10.62 -9.18 -11.80
N LEU A 78 -9.54 -8.44 -11.96
CA LEU A 78 -8.69 -8.02 -10.86
C LEU A 78 -8.60 -6.50 -10.82
N THR A 79 -8.83 -5.91 -9.66
CA THR A 79 -8.62 -4.48 -9.40
C THR A 79 -7.70 -4.31 -8.21
N LEU A 80 -6.62 -3.55 -8.40
CA LEU A 80 -5.69 -3.17 -7.34
C LEU A 80 -5.88 -1.69 -7.02
N THR A 81 -6.20 -1.38 -5.77
CA THR A 81 -6.44 -0.01 -5.32
C THR A 81 -5.23 0.56 -4.59
N VAL A 82 -5.06 1.86 -4.67
CA VAL A 82 -4.04 2.61 -3.93
C VAL A 82 -4.70 3.52 -2.90
N PRO A 83 -4.05 3.78 -1.74
CA PRO A 83 -4.69 4.51 -0.64
C PRO A 83 -4.80 6.01 -0.88
N GLU A 84 -4.02 6.57 -1.77
CA GLU A 84 -3.92 8.01 -1.99
C GLU A 84 -4.18 8.37 -3.45
N VAL A 85 -4.77 9.55 -3.64
CA VAL A 85 -5.33 10.00 -4.92
C VAL A 85 -4.32 10.03 -6.08
N ASN A 86 -3.04 10.26 -5.82
CA ASN A 86 -2.00 10.35 -6.85
C ASN A 86 -0.84 9.35 -6.65
N SER A 87 -1.05 8.26 -5.92
CA SER A 87 0.01 7.24 -5.73
C SER A 87 0.52 6.68 -7.06
N MET A 88 -0.36 6.51 -8.05
CA MET A 88 0.03 6.05 -9.38
C MET A 88 0.87 7.11 -10.11
N GLY A 89 0.50 8.39 -10.05
CA GLY A 89 1.27 9.47 -10.62
C GLY A 89 2.67 9.56 -10.03
N LEU A 90 2.78 9.46 -8.71
CA LEU A 90 4.08 9.43 -8.03
C LEU A 90 4.92 8.22 -8.47
N ALA A 91 4.32 7.05 -8.58
CA ALA A 91 5.02 5.84 -9.04
C ALA A 91 5.54 5.96 -10.47
N ILE A 92 4.81 6.65 -11.36
CA ILE A 92 5.25 6.90 -12.74
C ILE A 92 6.49 7.80 -12.80
N PHE A 93 6.59 8.80 -11.91
CA PHE A 93 7.80 9.63 -11.81
C PHE A 93 9.02 8.82 -11.37
N GLY A 94 8.81 7.73 -10.64
CA GLY A 94 9.88 6.93 -10.08
C GLY A 94 10.55 7.60 -8.88
N GLY A 95 11.71 7.09 -8.52
CA GLY A 95 12.49 7.56 -7.37
C GLY A 95 12.85 6.42 -6.42
N LEU A 96 13.48 6.79 -5.31
CA LEU A 96 13.80 5.84 -4.24
C LEU A 96 12.59 5.62 -3.34
N SER A 97 12.49 4.43 -2.75
CA SER A 97 11.59 4.27 -1.60
C SER A 97 12.08 5.15 -0.43
N LEU A 98 11.19 5.46 0.50
CA LEU A 98 11.52 6.28 1.66
C LEU A 98 12.63 5.64 2.51
N GLU A 99 12.60 4.30 2.66
CA GLU A 99 13.65 3.55 3.35
C GLU A 99 14.99 3.63 2.62
N GLN A 100 14.99 3.51 1.28
CA GLN A 100 16.20 3.65 0.48
C GLN A 100 16.76 5.08 0.53
N ALA A 101 15.89 6.09 0.53
CA ALA A 101 16.31 7.47 0.68
C ALA A 101 16.94 7.69 2.07
N PHE A 102 16.32 7.22 3.15
CA PHE A 102 16.83 7.41 4.51
C PHE A 102 18.02 6.51 4.87
N ALA A 103 18.37 5.54 4.03
CA ALA A 103 19.64 4.83 4.14
C ALA A 103 20.85 5.68 3.72
N GLN A 104 20.63 6.86 3.13
CA GLN A 104 21.66 7.79 2.72
C GLN A 104 21.66 9.02 3.64
N ASP A 105 22.76 9.75 3.67
CA ASP A 105 22.88 10.99 4.44
C ASP A 105 22.65 12.19 3.51
N TYR A 106 21.82 13.12 3.96
CA TYR A 106 21.50 14.35 3.24
C TYR A 106 21.76 15.57 4.12
N ASP A 107 22.36 16.59 3.54
CA ASP A 107 22.53 17.89 4.20
C ASP A 107 21.19 18.65 4.34
N THR A 108 20.32 18.49 3.37
CA THR A 108 19.00 19.13 3.35
C THR A 108 17.94 18.12 2.96
N ILE A 109 16.87 18.08 3.74
CA ILE A 109 15.68 17.27 3.47
C ILE A 109 14.53 18.23 3.19
N ILE A 110 13.85 18.05 2.05
CA ILE A 110 12.64 18.80 1.71
C ILE A 110 11.47 17.83 1.69
N VAL A 111 10.46 18.07 2.53
CA VAL A 111 9.24 17.27 2.61
C VAL A 111 8.10 18.10 2.02
N VAL A 112 7.36 17.51 1.08
CA VAL A 112 6.22 18.16 0.43
C VAL A 112 4.95 17.36 0.72
N GLU A 113 4.05 17.98 1.47
CA GLU A 113 2.70 17.47 1.78
C GLU A 113 2.68 16.01 2.26
N ASN A 114 3.59 15.66 3.18
CA ASN A 114 3.66 14.30 3.69
C ASN A 114 4.09 14.25 5.17
N ASP A 115 3.36 13.52 5.97
CA ASP A 115 3.75 13.24 7.33
C ASP A 115 4.57 11.94 7.41
N LEU A 116 5.89 12.07 7.52
CA LEU A 116 6.84 10.96 7.52
C LEU A 116 6.68 10.05 8.74
N TYR A 117 6.20 10.59 9.87
CA TYR A 117 5.93 9.81 11.08
C TYR A 117 4.73 8.86 10.92
N ARG A 118 3.93 9.02 9.89
CA ARG A 118 2.88 8.07 9.49
C ARG A 118 3.38 7.01 8.51
N ARG A 119 4.59 7.16 7.97
CA ARG A 119 5.16 6.29 6.93
C ARG A 119 6.23 5.36 7.47
N LEU A 120 7.03 5.82 8.42
CA LEU A 120 8.15 5.10 8.99
C LEU A 120 8.13 5.15 10.53
N PRO A 121 8.81 4.21 11.20
CA PRO A 121 9.01 4.28 12.64
C PRO A 121 9.67 5.60 13.05
N THR A 122 9.17 6.20 14.13
CA THR A 122 9.65 7.48 14.67
C THR A 122 11.17 7.56 14.78
N ALA A 123 11.81 6.51 15.28
CA ALA A 123 13.26 6.47 15.44
C ALA A 123 14.04 6.60 14.11
N GLN A 124 13.50 6.09 13.01
CA GLN A 124 14.13 6.20 11.68
C GLN A 124 14.01 7.63 11.14
N VAL A 125 12.85 8.26 11.30
CA VAL A 125 12.64 9.65 10.89
C VAL A 125 13.51 10.58 11.71
N ASP A 126 13.52 10.43 13.04
CA ASP A 126 14.37 11.24 13.93
C ASP A 126 15.86 11.09 13.60
N ALA A 127 16.32 9.87 13.31
CA ALA A 127 17.71 9.62 12.94
C ALA A 127 18.10 10.28 11.60
N ALA A 128 17.20 10.28 10.61
CA ALA A 128 17.44 10.96 9.33
C ALA A 128 17.45 12.48 9.49
N PHE A 129 16.52 13.03 10.24
CA PHE A 129 16.45 14.48 10.50
C PHE A 129 17.64 14.99 11.33
N ALA A 130 18.12 14.20 12.29
CA ALA A 130 19.29 14.55 13.09
C ALA A 130 20.60 14.65 12.29
N LYS A 131 20.69 13.99 11.13
CA LYS A 131 21.85 14.06 10.23
C LYS A 131 21.78 15.25 9.28
N ALA A 132 20.58 15.72 8.97
CA ALA A 132 20.38 16.84 8.08
C ALA A 132 20.71 18.17 8.79
N LYS A 133 21.32 19.09 8.06
CA LYS A 133 21.53 20.47 8.55
C LYS A 133 20.25 21.28 8.51
N GLU A 134 19.42 21.02 7.50
CA GLU A 134 18.15 21.70 7.27
C GLU A 134 17.04 20.70 6.94
N VAL A 135 15.89 20.88 7.59
CA VAL A 135 14.65 20.19 7.26
C VAL A 135 13.61 21.23 6.88
N ILE A 136 13.24 21.25 5.62
CA ILE A 136 12.26 22.19 5.05
C ILE A 136 10.97 21.43 4.78
N VAL A 137 9.85 21.91 5.31
CA VAL A 137 8.55 21.26 5.10
C VAL A 137 7.59 22.23 4.42
N LEU A 138 6.99 21.77 3.33
CA LEU A 138 5.86 22.44 2.67
C LEU A 138 4.61 21.61 3.00
N ASP A 139 3.69 22.14 3.79
CA ASP A 139 2.47 21.44 4.16
C ASP A 139 1.33 22.41 4.46
N HIS A 140 0.10 21.96 4.28
CA HIS A 140 -1.12 22.70 4.62
C HIS A 140 -1.64 22.37 6.03
N ALA A 141 -1.08 21.35 6.67
CA ALA A 141 -1.48 20.89 7.99
C ALA A 141 -0.31 20.85 8.97
N GLU A 142 -0.60 21.09 10.24
CA GLU A 142 0.35 20.94 11.33
C GLU A 142 0.50 19.43 11.66
N THR A 143 1.56 18.82 11.13
CA THR A 143 1.88 17.40 11.31
C THR A 143 3.07 17.20 12.24
N ALA A 144 3.32 15.96 12.67
CA ALA A 144 4.53 15.62 13.44
C ALA A 144 5.81 15.94 12.66
N THR A 145 5.79 15.84 11.34
CA THR A 145 6.90 16.23 10.45
C THR A 145 7.10 17.74 10.45
N VAL A 146 6.05 18.53 10.35
CA VAL A 146 6.10 20.01 10.43
C VAL A 146 6.70 20.47 11.76
N ALA A 147 6.33 19.83 12.87
CA ALA A 147 6.85 20.16 14.20
C ALA A 147 8.36 19.96 14.36
N LYS A 148 9.02 19.24 13.46
CA LYS A 148 10.48 18.98 13.44
C LYS A 148 11.23 19.79 12.39
N ALA A 149 10.53 20.55 11.56
CA ALA A 149 11.14 21.34 10.51
C ALA A 149 11.94 22.55 11.06
N SER A 150 13.07 22.86 10.43
CA SER A 150 13.78 24.13 10.64
C SER A 150 13.13 25.28 9.88
N ILE A 151 12.49 24.97 8.73
CA ILE A 151 11.76 25.93 7.89
C ILE A 151 10.42 25.30 7.50
N VAL A 152 9.35 26.06 7.71
CA VAL A 152 7.99 25.66 7.28
C VAL A 152 7.47 26.67 6.26
N LEU A 153 7.02 26.16 5.11
CA LEU A 153 6.35 26.91 4.07
C LEU A 153 4.90 26.41 3.98
N SER A 154 3.94 27.33 4.15
CA SER A 154 2.53 26.97 4.04
C SER A 154 2.19 26.61 2.60
N ALA A 155 1.63 25.43 2.39
CA ALA A 155 1.07 24.98 1.12
C ALA A 155 -0.45 25.20 1.10
N ALA A 156 -1.01 25.32 -0.09
CA ALA A 156 -2.46 25.28 -0.28
C ALA A 156 -3.00 23.85 -0.04
N SER A 157 -4.23 23.75 0.43
CA SER A 157 -4.92 22.46 0.49
C SER A 157 -5.25 21.94 -0.92
N PHE A 158 -5.61 20.67 -1.05
CA PHE A 158 -6.02 20.09 -2.34
C PHE A 158 -7.20 20.82 -3.01
N ALA A 159 -8.02 21.53 -2.25
CA ALA A 159 -9.17 22.28 -2.75
C ALA A 159 -8.80 23.69 -3.25
N GLU A 160 -7.59 24.14 -2.99
CA GLU A 160 -7.11 25.51 -3.31
C GLU A 160 -6.00 25.49 -4.36
N GLY A 161 -5.45 24.32 -4.68
CA GLY A 161 -4.37 24.16 -5.66
C GLY A 161 -4.85 23.56 -6.97
N ASP A 162 -4.15 23.87 -8.04
CA ASP A 162 -4.29 23.22 -9.33
C ASP A 162 -3.28 22.06 -9.43
N GLY A 163 -3.67 20.96 -10.09
CA GLY A 163 -2.75 19.84 -10.28
C GLY A 163 -3.32 18.75 -11.18
N THR A 164 -2.44 17.90 -11.64
CA THR A 164 -2.81 16.68 -12.37
C THR A 164 -2.57 15.48 -11.48
N VAL A 165 -3.60 14.68 -11.30
CA VAL A 165 -3.54 13.42 -10.55
C VAL A 165 -3.78 12.25 -11.50
N VAL A 166 -3.09 11.15 -11.26
CA VAL A 166 -3.25 9.93 -12.06
C VAL A 166 -3.96 8.88 -11.23
N SER A 167 -5.12 8.42 -11.72
CA SER A 167 -5.90 7.38 -11.07
C SER A 167 -5.17 6.03 -11.09
N GLN A 168 -5.63 5.10 -10.26
CA GLN A 168 -5.11 3.72 -10.25
C GLN A 168 -5.24 2.99 -11.61
N GLU A 169 -6.10 3.47 -12.51
CA GLU A 169 -6.26 2.96 -13.87
C GLU A 169 -5.32 3.63 -14.88
N GLY A 170 -4.46 4.54 -14.43
CA GLY A 170 -3.51 5.28 -15.29
C GLY A 170 -4.14 6.43 -16.09
N ARG A 171 -5.31 6.94 -15.67
CA ARG A 171 -5.95 8.11 -16.28
C ARG A 171 -5.57 9.39 -15.53
N ALA A 172 -5.13 10.41 -16.26
CA ALA A 172 -4.84 11.75 -15.77
C ALA A 172 -6.05 12.68 -15.91
#